data_9d9587d7e1cff9141f20b51e42c1b7ca
#
_entry.id   9d9587d7e1cff9141f20b51e42c1b7ca
#
_cell.length_a   1.000
_cell.length_b   1.000
_cell.length_c   1.000
_cell.angle_alpha   90.00
_cell.angle_beta   90.00
_cell.angle_gamma   90.00
#
_symmetry.space_group_name_H-M   'P 1'
#
loop_
_entity.id
_entity.type
_entity.pdbx_description
1 polymer ?
#
loop_
_entity_poly.entity_id
_entity_poly.type
_entity_poly.pdbx_seq_one_letter_code
_entity_poly.pdbx_strand_id
1 'polypeptide(L)'
;YNLASNACLCNILFPIYESDVTLSVLPMSHTYECTLGLLLIFSGGGRMTYLEKPPTPSILLPALRKVRPTIFLIVPLIIEKVFNSQVKAKFTANKFISTLYGVGFIRRILHRLASKKLMTAFGGRVRFLGIGGAKLHVETETFLHEGGFPYAVGYGLTETAPMAAGQIPGKCRIGATGPAMAGVNIRLDNVNPDTGLGEIVINS
;
A
#
# COMPACT_ATOMS: atom_id res chain seq x y z
N TYR A 1 1.06 24.08 7.23
CA TYR A 1 1.37 24.22 5.80
C TYR A 1 1.80 22.87 5.20
N ASN A 2 2.84 22.20 5.72
CA ASN A 2 3.44 20.99 5.12
C ASN A 2 2.45 19.83 4.93
N LEU A 3 1.61 19.50 5.93
CA LEU A 3 0.61 18.45 5.82
C LEU A 3 -0.41 18.73 4.71
N ALA A 4 -0.93 19.96 4.64
CA ALA A 4 -1.90 20.35 3.62
C ALA A 4 -1.29 20.34 2.22
N SER A 5 -0.06 20.86 2.08
CA SER A 5 0.70 20.85 0.83
C SER A 5 0.92 19.42 0.34
N ASN A 6 1.37 18.53 1.24
CA ASN A 6 1.60 17.13 0.92
C ASN A 6 0.29 16.41 0.51
N ALA A 7 -0.83 16.66 1.20
CA ALA A 7 -2.14 16.14 0.81
C ALA A 7 -2.56 16.61 -0.59
N CYS A 8 -2.36 17.90 -0.93
CA CYS A 8 -2.65 18.43 -2.26
C CYS A 8 -1.80 17.76 -3.34
N LEU A 9 -0.50 17.57 -3.11
CA LEU A 9 0.40 16.86 -4.03
C LEU A 9 -0.02 15.42 -4.24
N CYS A 10 -0.43 14.73 -3.17
CA CYS A 10 -0.96 13.37 -3.26
C CYS A 10 -2.27 13.32 -4.05
N ASN A 11 -3.13 14.34 -3.94
CA ASN A 11 -4.37 14.42 -4.72
C ASN A 11 -4.11 14.62 -6.22
N ILE A 12 -3.06 15.34 -6.58
CA ILE A 12 -2.63 15.46 -7.98
C ILE A 12 -2.13 14.10 -8.50
N LEU A 13 -1.38 13.37 -7.69
CA LEU A 13 -0.83 12.06 -8.06
C LEU A 13 -1.93 10.98 -8.17
N PHE A 14 -2.88 10.99 -7.24
CA PHE A 14 -4.00 10.07 -7.18
C PHE A 14 -5.26 10.79 -6.70
N PRO A 15 -6.09 11.29 -7.62
CA PRO A 15 -7.28 12.09 -7.30
C PRO A 15 -8.30 11.35 -6.43
N ILE A 16 -8.80 12.04 -5.42
CA ILE A 16 -9.88 11.59 -4.54
C ILE A 16 -11.19 12.17 -5.03
N TYR A 17 -12.25 11.37 -4.96
CA TYR A 17 -13.60 11.73 -5.39
C TYR A 17 -14.59 11.62 -4.23
N GLU A 18 -15.71 12.32 -4.31
CA GLU A 18 -16.81 12.26 -3.33
C GLU A 18 -17.37 10.84 -3.14
N SER A 19 -17.24 9.99 -4.17
CA SER A 19 -17.63 8.58 -4.10
C SER A 19 -16.65 7.69 -3.35
N ASP A 20 -15.48 8.20 -2.99
CA ASP A 20 -14.47 7.43 -2.27
C ASP A 20 -14.81 7.22 -0.82
N VAL A 21 -14.48 6.03 -0.37
CA VAL A 21 -14.68 5.60 1.01
C VAL A 21 -13.37 5.00 1.53
N THR A 22 -12.94 5.43 2.70
CA THR A 22 -11.80 4.82 3.40
C THR A 22 -12.22 4.21 4.73
N LEU A 23 -11.54 3.13 5.12
CA LEU A 23 -11.56 2.59 6.47
C LEU A 23 -10.23 2.90 7.13
N SER A 24 -10.25 3.78 8.11
CA SER A 24 -9.06 4.16 8.89
C SER A 24 -8.72 3.08 9.90
N VAL A 25 -7.50 2.56 9.81
CA VAL A 25 -6.99 1.46 10.65
C VAL A 25 -5.64 1.78 11.29
N LEU A 26 -5.03 2.88 10.90
CA LEU A 26 -3.75 3.34 11.41
C LEU A 26 -3.96 4.43 12.47
N PRO A 27 -2.98 4.67 13.36
CA PRO A 27 -3.09 5.73 14.36
C PRO A 27 -3.18 7.12 13.70
N MET A 28 -4.22 7.89 14.04
CA MET A 28 -4.43 9.25 13.52
C MET A 28 -3.31 10.22 13.90
N SER A 29 -2.61 9.96 14.99
CA SER A 29 -1.42 10.73 15.42
C SER A 29 -0.20 10.53 14.52
N HIS A 30 -0.20 9.49 13.69
CA HIS A 30 0.87 9.25 12.71
C HIS A 30 0.61 10.07 11.44
N THR A 31 1.63 10.78 10.93
CA THR A 31 1.52 11.67 9.76
C THR A 31 0.97 10.95 8.51
N TYR A 32 1.27 9.67 8.34
CA TYR A 32 0.74 8.85 7.24
C TYR A 32 -0.79 8.81 7.24
N GLU A 33 -1.42 8.47 8.38
CA GLU A 33 -2.88 8.43 8.48
C GLU A 33 -3.47 9.84 8.51
N CYS A 34 -2.86 10.77 9.25
CA CYS A 34 -3.33 12.16 9.32
C CYS A 34 -3.37 12.82 7.94
N THR A 35 -2.31 12.71 7.15
CA THR A 35 -2.24 13.36 5.84
C THR A 35 -3.03 12.62 4.77
N LEU A 36 -2.79 11.31 4.60
CA LEU A 36 -3.39 10.56 3.49
C LEU A 36 -4.74 9.93 3.85
N GLY A 37 -4.93 9.53 5.10
CA GLY A 37 -6.18 8.95 5.59
C GLY A 37 -7.23 10.01 5.90
N LEU A 38 -6.83 11.16 6.46
CA LEU A 38 -7.76 12.22 6.87
C LEU A 38 -7.76 13.39 5.88
N LEU A 39 -6.67 14.17 5.82
CA LEU A 39 -6.67 15.44 5.08
C LEU A 39 -6.92 15.25 3.59
N LEU A 40 -6.26 14.28 2.96
CA LEU A 40 -6.42 13.98 1.54
C LEU A 40 -7.85 13.54 1.24
N ILE A 41 -8.41 12.60 2.01
CA ILE A 41 -9.77 12.10 1.78
C ILE A 41 -10.80 13.22 2.00
N PHE A 42 -10.63 13.99 3.08
CA PHE A 42 -11.54 15.12 3.38
C PHE A 42 -11.49 16.19 2.30
N SER A 43 -10.30 16.55 1.80
CA SER A 43 -10.15 17.56 0.74
C SER A 43 -10.81 17.18 -0.58
N GLY A 44 -10.92 15.87 -0.87
CA GLY A 44 -11.60 15.35 -2.05
C GLY A 44 -13.10 15.07 -1.85
N GLY A 45 -13.66 15.40 -0.65
CA GLY A 45 -15.06 15.14 -0.32
C GLY A 45 -15.39 13.68 -0.05
N GLY A 46 -14.38 12.83 0.10
CA GLY A 46 -14.54 11.40 0.37
C GLY A 46 -15.05 11.11 1.77
N ARG A 47 -15.54 9.90 1.99
CA ARG A 47 -16.08 9.45 3.28
C ARG A 47 -15.06 8.64 4.05
N MET A 48 -14.95 8.90 5.35
CA MET A 48 -14.08 8.18 6.27
C MET A 48 -14.89 7.40 7.30
N THR A 49 -14.43 6.20 7.61
CA THR A 49 -14.95 5.35 8.67
C THR A 49 -13.80 4.91 9.56
N TYR A 50 -13.97 5.01 10.87
CA TYR A 50 -12.97 4.62 11.87
C TYR A 50 -13.36 3.31 12.52
N LEU A 51 -12.35 2.50 12.89
CA LEU A 51 -12.57 1.35 13.76
C LEU A 51 -12.58 1.81 15.22
N GLU A 52 -13.56 1.32 15.98
CA GLU A 52 -13.63 1.55 17.43
C GLU A 52 -12.61 0.72 18.22
N LYS A 53 -12.11 -0.35 17.61
CA LYS A 53 -11.20 -1.32 18.23
C LYS A 53 -9.97 -1.56 17.35
N PRO A 54 -8.84 -1.99 17.92
CA PRO A 54 -7.64 -2.31 17.15
C PRO A 54 -7.92 -3.28 15.99
N PRO A 55 -7.24 -3.13 14.84
CA PRO A 55 -7.51 -3.88 13.62
C PRO A 55 -7.00 -5.33 13.68
N THR A 56 -7.60 -6.15 14.55
CA THR A 56 -7.38 -7.61 14.52
C THR A 56 -8.11 -8.22 13.32
N PRO A 57 -7.69 -9.39 12.81
CA PRO A 57 -8.37 -10.04 11.67
C PRO A 57 -9.87 -10.26 11.88
N SER A 58 -10.29 -10.55 13.11
CA SER A 58 -11.70 -10.76 13.48
C SER A 58 -12.54 -9.48 13.45
N ILE A 59 -11.93 -8.31 13.63
CA ILE A 59 -12.59 -7.00 13.57
C ILE A 59 -12.46 -6.42 12.16
N LEU A 60 -11.28 -6.50 11.58
CA LEU A 60 -10.95 -5.86 10.31
C LEU A 60 -11.76 -6.44 9.12
N LEU A 61 -11.83 -7.78 8.99
CA LEU A 61 -12.49 -8.40 7.85
C LEU A 61 -14.01 -8.11 7.79
N PRO A 62 -14.78 -8.19 8.89
CA PRO A 62 -16.18 -7.76 8.89
C PRO A 62 -16.35 -6.28 8.57
N ALA A 63 -15.47 -5.40 9.12
CA ALA A 63 -15.51 -3.97 8.85
C ALA A 63 -15.26 -3.65 7.38
N LEU A 64 -14.24 -4.28 6.74
CA LEU A 64 -13.95 -4.14 5.32
C LEU A 64 -15.14 -4.55 4.44
N ARG A 65 -15.82 -5.65 4.78
CA ARG A 65 -17.02 -6.11 4.05
C ARG A 65 -18.20 -5.16 4.20
N LYS A 66 -18.36 -4.53 5.38
CA LYS A 66 -19.44 -3.58 5.67
C LYS A 66 -19.17 -2.22 5.02
N VAL A 67 -17.97 -1.68 5.19
CA VAL A 67 -17.58 -0.34 4.70
C VAL A 67 -17.32 -0.36 3.19
N ARG A 68 -16.75 -1.44 2.67
CA ARG A 68 -16.35 -1.61 1.26
C ARG A 68 -15.48 -0.44 0.76
N PRO A 69 -14.31 -0.22 1.36
CA PRO A 69 -13.48 0.92 1.03
C PRO A 69 -13.01 0.89 -0.43
N THR A 70 -12.89 2.09 -1.02
CA THR A 70 -12.26 2.30 -2.32
C THR A 70 -10.78 2.64 -2.16
N ILE A 71 -10.44 3.25 -1.04
CA ILE A 71 -9.07 3.60 -0.65
C ILE A 71 -8.79 2.94 0.70
N PHE A 72 -7.66 2.25 0.79
CA PHE A 72 -7.29 1.56 2.00
C PHE A 72 -5.79 1.73 2.26
N LEU A 73 -5.45 2.31 3.41
CA LEU A 73 -4.07 2.58 3.82
C LEU A 73 -3.66 1.56 4.89
N ILE A 74 -2.53 0.93 4.68
CA ILE A 74 -2.02 -0.11 5.59
C ILE A 74 -0.49 -0.07 5.70
N VAL A 75 0.02 -0.75 6.72
CA VAL A 75 1.44 -1.08 6.84
C VAL A 75 1.72 -2.46 6.25
N PRO A 76 2.95 -2.74 5.78
CA PRO A 76 3.34 -4.03 5.19
C PRO A 76 2.93 -5.24 6.02
N LEU A 77 3.08 -5.18 7.33
CA LEU A 77 2.77 -6.28 8.25
C LEU A 77 1.34 -6.84 8.06
N ILE A 78 0.37 -5.99 7.76
CA ILE A 78 -1.03 -6.41 7.58
C ILE A 78 -1.17 -7.27 6.33
N ILE A 79 -0.68 -6.79 5.18
CA ILE A 79 -0.81 -7.51 3.91
C ILE A 79 0.09 -8.75 3.86
N GLU A 80 1.27 -8.70 4.48
CA GLU A 80 2.18 -9.85 4.59
C GLU A 80 1.57 -10.98 5.42
N LYS A 81 0.90 -10.67 6.54
CA LYS A 81 0.16 -11.68 7.31
C LYS A 81 -0.96 -12.31 6.47
N VAL A 82 -1.71 -11.51 5.73
CA VAL A 82 -2.77 -12.02 4.84
C VAL A 82 -2.15 -12.89 3.74
N PHE A 83 -1.09 -12.43 3.08
CA PHE A 83 -0.39 -13.21 2.06
C PHE A 83 0.12 -14.54 2.60
N ASN A 84 0.86 -14.52 3.69
CA ASN A 84 1.46 -15.74 4.27
C ASN A 84 0.40 -16.76 4.72
N SER A 85 -0.67 -16.30 5.39
CA SER A 85 -1.70 -17.19 5.93
C SER A 85 -2.71 -17.69 4.89
N GLN A 86 -3.10 -16.86 3.92
CA GLN A 86 -4.20 -17.17 3.00
C GLN A 86 -3.73 -17.56 1.60
N VAL A 87 -2.54 -17.15 1.20
CA VAL A 87 -2.01 -17.38 -0.15
C VAL A 87 -0.87 -18.37 -0.10
N LYS A 88 0.25 -18.01 0.49
CA LYS A 88 1.47 -18.82 0.53
C LYS A 88 1.24 -20.19 1.18
N ALA A 89 0.59 -20.23 2.33
CA ALA A 89 0.30 -21.49 3.03
C ALA A 89 -0.47 -22.48 2.16
N LYS A 90 -1.40 -22.01 1.32
CA LYS A 90 -2.18 -22.88 0.42
C LYS A 90 -1.38 -23.38 -0.76
N PHE A 91 -0.45 -22.58 -1.27
CA PHE A 91 0.37 -22.95 -2.42
C PHE A 91 1.58 -23.80 -2.04
N THR A 92 1.99 -23.80 -0.77
CA THR A 92 3.08 -24.63 -0.27
C THR A 92 2.63 -25.90 0.46
N ALA A 93 1.34 -26.06 0.74
CA ALA A 93 0.79 -27.20 1.48
C ALA A 93 0.96 -28.56 0.78
N ASN A 94 1.09 -28.58 -0.54
CA ASN A 94 1.22 -29.80 -1.34
C ASN A 94 2.43 -29.68 -2.27
N LYS A 95 3.31 -30.70 -2.29
CA LYS A 95 4.51 -30.74 -3.15
C LYS A 95 4.18 -30.51 -4.64
N PHE A 96 3.09 -31.09 -5.14
CA PHE A 96 2.68 -30.91 -6.53
C PHE A 96 2.31 -29.45 -6.84
N ILE A 97 1.52 -28.80 -5.97
CA ILE A 97 1.16 -27.39 -6.13
C ILE A 97 2.40 -26.50 -5.97
N SER A 98 3.30 -26.83 -5.04
CA SER A 98 4.55 -26.10 -4.84
C SER A 98 5.46 -26.16 -6.07
N THR A 99 5.55 -27.30 -6.74
CA THR A 99 6.30 -27.45 -8.00
C THR A 99 5.66 -26.62 -9.13
N LEU A 100 4.35 -26.68 -9.26
CA LEU A 100 3.61 -25.86 -10.24
C LEU A 100 3.74 -24.36 -9.97
N TYR A 101 3.77 -23.96 -8.70
CA TYR A 101 3.97 -22.56 -8.28
C TYR A 101 5.36 -22.03 -8.69
N GLY A 102 6.37 -22.91 -8.84
CA GLY A 102 7.68 -22.56 -9.39
C GLY A 102 7.63 -22.13 -10.87
N VAL A 103 6.59 -22.53 -11.62
CA VAL A 103 6.42 -22.16 -13.03
C VAL A 103 5.77 -20.78 -13.13
N GLY A 104 6.51 -19.78 -13.62
CA GLY A 104 6.11 -18.37 -13.60
C GLY A 104 4.73 -18.06 -14.21
N PHE A 105 4.34 -18.74 -15.30
CA PHE A 105 3.02 -18.56 -15.90
C PHE A 105 1.89 -19.07 -14.98
N ILE A 106 2.06 -20.26 -14.40
CA ILE A 106 1.09 -20.86 -13.48
C ILE A 106 0.98 -20.01 -12.21
N ARG A 107 2.12 -19.58 -11.65
CA ARG A 107 2.15 -18.67 -10.50
C ARG A 107 1.33 -17.41 -10.75
N ARG A 108 1.46 -16.77 -11.91
CA ARG A 108 0.67 -15.57 -12.26
C ARG A 108 -0.83 -15.84 -12.29
N ILE A 109 -1.26 -16.99 -12.81
CA ILE A 109 -2.68 -17.37 -12.79
C ILE A 109 -3.16 -17.55 -11.36
N LEU A 110 -2.40 -18.26 -10.54
CA LEU A 110 -2.71 -18.48 -9.12
C LEU A 110 -2.76 -17.14 -8.34
N HIS A 111 -1.81 -16.24 -8.60
CA HIS A 111 -1.80 -14.91 -8.00
C HIS A 111 -3.04 -14.10 -8.39
N ARG A 112 -3.46 -14.14 -9.66
CA ARG A 112 -4.69 -13.46 -10.11
C ARG A 112 -5.95 -14.00 -9.43
N LEU A 113 -6.07 -15.31 -9.28
CA LEU A 113 -7.19 -15.94 -8.58
C LEU A 113 -7.21 -15.59 -7.09
N ALA A 114 -6.05 -15.62 -6.44
CA ALA A 114 -5.91 -15.25 -5.03
C ALA A 114 -6.16 -13.74 -4.81
N SER A 115 -5.69 -12.89 -5.73
CA SER A 115 -5.93 -11.45 -5.71
C SER A 115 -7.41 -11.10 -5.83
N LYS A 116 -8.18 -11.82 -6.68
CA LYS A 116 -9.64 -11.65 -6.75
C LYS A 116 -10.33 -12.00 -5.42
N LYS A 117 -9.88 -13.06 -4.74
CA LYS A 117 -10.38 -13.42 -3.41
C LYS A 117 -10.03 -12.37 -2.36
N LEU A 118 -8.80 -11.83 -2.41
CA LEU A 118 -8.37 -10.74 -1.56
C LEU A 118 -9.22 -9.48 -1.79
N MET A 119 -9.47 -9.12 -3.06
CA MET A 119 -10.34 -8.01 -3.42
C MET A 119 -11.74 -8.18 -2.82
N THR A 120 -12.33 -9.35 -2.94
CA THR A 120 -13.65 -9.66 -2.33
C THR A 120 -13.61 -9.55 -0.81
N ALA A 121 -12.53 -10.04 -0.16
CA ALA A 121 -12.36 -9.93 1.28
C ALA A 121 -12.24 -8.47 1.76
N PHE A 122 -11.68 -7.60 0.93
CA PHE A 122 -11.57 -6.16 1.17
C PHE A 122 -12.82 -5.36 0.74
N GLY A 123 -13.93 -6.04 0.44
CA GLY A 123 -15.20 -5.39 0.10
C GLY A 123 -15.44 -5.18 -1.40
N GLY A 124 -14.52 -5.62 -2.27
CA GLY A 124 -14.70 -5.68 -3.72
C GLY A 124 -14.61 -4.34 -4.47
N ARG A 125 -14.19 -3.25 -3.81
CA ARG A 125 -14.20 -1.91 -4.41
C ARG A 125 -12.87 -1.16 -4.31
N VAL A 126 -11.83 -1.78 -3.74
CA VAL A 126 -10.52 -1.13 -3.56
C VAL A 126 -9.97 -0.74 -4.93
N ARG A 127 -9.72 0.55 -5.15
CA ARG A 127 -9.04 1.11 -6.30
C ARG A 127 -7.63 1.62 -5.96
N PHE A 128 -7.35 1.77 -4.67
CA PHE A 128 -6.05 2.18 -4.15
C PHE A 128 -5.77 1.50 -2.81
N LEU A 129 -4.75 0.64 -2.79
CA LEU A 129 -4.17 0.10 -1.57
C LEU A 129 -2.83 0.78 -1.33
N GLY A 130 -2.79 1.77 -0.47
CA GLY A 130 -1.56 2.45 -0.06
C GLY A 130 -0.80 1.62 0.98
N ILE A 131 0.48 1.37 0.73
CA ILE A 131 1.36 0.61 1.63
C ILE A 131 2.58 1.47 1.96
N GLY A 132 2.75 1.78 3.23
CA GLY A 132 3.83 2.65 3.70
C GLY A 132 4.24 2.35 5.14
N GLY A 133 5.21 3.10 5.65
CA GLY A 133 5.70 2.99 7.03
C GLY A 133 6.78 1.94 7.27
N ALA A 134 6.98 1.00 6.34
CA ALA A 134 8.08 0.03 6.37
C ALA A 134 8.32 -0.55 4.97
N LYS A 135 9.44 -1.26 4.79
CA LYS A 135 9.74 -1.97 3.54
C LYS A 135 8.77 -3.14 3.35
N LEU A 136 8.12 -3.19 2.20
CA LEU A 136 7.29 -4.32 1.79
C LEU A 136 8.18 -5.47 1.33
N HIS A 137 7.87 -6.69 1.79
CA HIS A 137 8.60 -7.89 1.38
C HIS A 137 8.36 -8.20 -0.10
N VAL A 138 9.44 -8.43 -0.85
CA VAL A 138 9.41 -8.60 -2.31
C VAL A 138 8.45 -9.70 -2.77
N GLU A 139 8.33 -10.79 -2.03
CA GLU A 139 7.44 -11.90 -2.36
C GLU A 139 5.95 -11.48 -2.27
N THR A 140 5.59 -10.70 -1.25
CA THR A 140 4.24 -10.15 -1.10
C THR A 140 3.96 -9.11 -2.18
N GLU A 141 4.93 -8.27 -2.50
CA GLU A 141 4.81 -7.29 -3.57
C GLU A 141 4.65 -7.96 -4.93
N THR A 142 5.42 -9.02 -5.21
CA THR A 142 5.29 -9.84 -6.43
C THR A 142 3.89 -10.43 -6.54
N PHE A 143 3.32 -10.93 -5.44
CA PHE A 143 1.94 -11.42 -5.42
C PHE A 143 0.93 -10.34 -5.80
N LEU A 144 1.02 -9.16 -5.21
CA LEU A 144 0.12 -8.04 -5.52
C LEU A 144 0.26 -7.60 -6.98
N HIS A 145 1.49 -7.48 -7.46
CA HIS A 145 1.83 -7.07 -8.81
C HIS A 145 1.34 -8.07 -9.87
N GLU A 146 1.72 -9.35 -9.76
CA GLU A 146 1.29 -10.42 -10.68
C GLU A 146 -0.22 -10.68 -10.60
N GLY A 147 -0.81 -10.48 -9.42
CA GLY A 147 -2.23 -10.59 -9.18
C GLY A 147 -3.07 -9.43 -9.73
N GLY A 148 -2.42 -8.35 -10.18
CA GLY A 148 -3.10 -7.14 -10.66
C GLY A 148 -3.88 -6.41 -9.57
N PHE A 149 -3.44 -6.51 -8.30
CA PHE A 149 -4.07 -5.77 -7.22
C PHE A 149 -3.71 -4.28 -7.32
N PRO A 150 -4.65 -3.34 -7.07
CA PRO A 150 -4.39 -1.91 -7.20
C PRO A 150 -3.62 -1.36 -5.99
N TYR A 151 -2.36 -1.76 -5.83
CA TYR A 151 -1.49 -1.31 -4.75
C TYR A 151 -0.54 -0.20 -5.21
N ALA A 152 -0.04 0.54 -4.24
CA ALA A 152 1.06 1.49 -4.40
C ALA A 152 1.93 1.49 -3.13
N VAL A 153 3.24 1.55 -3.31
CA VAL A 153 4.19 1.69 -2.19
C VAL A 153 4.62 3.14 -2.13
N GLY A 154 4.64 3.71 -0.92
CA GLY A 154 5.12 5.05 -0.65
C GLY A 154 6.30 5.05 0.31
N TYR A 155 7.14 6.07 0.17
CA TYR A 155 8.26 6.34 1.07
C TYR A 155 8.17 7.76 1.61
N GLY A 156 8.47 7.88 2.88
CA GLY A 156 8.57 9.16 3.54
C GLY A 156 8.82 9.04 5.04
N LEU A 157 8.90 10.18 5.68
CA LEU A 157 9.24 10.36 7.07
C LEU A 157 8.22 11.31 7.72
N THR A 158 8.18 11.37 9.04
CA THR A 158 7.36 12.37 9.74
C THR A 158 7.75 13.79 9.29
N GLU A 159 9.05 14.00 9.10
CA GLU A 159 9.65 15.27 8.66
C GLU A 159 9.27 15.66 7.23
N THR A 160 8.83 14.72 6.40
CA THR A 160 8.38 14.97 5.01
C THR A 160 6.85 15.07 4.86
N ALA A 161 6.09 14.99 5.93
CA ALA A 161 4.65 15.29 6.10
C ALA A 161 3.61 14.45 5.30
N PRO A 162 3.70 13.17 5.08
CA PRO A 162 4.79 12.20 5.22
C PRO A 162 5.47 11.84 3.91
N MET A 163 4.85 12.10 2.72
CA MET A 163 5.25 11.53 1.45
C MET A 163 6.42 12.29 0.81
N ALA A 164 7.53 11.59 0.60
CA ALA A 164 8.66 12.06 -0.20
C ALA A 164 8.68 11.43 -1.59
N ALA A 165 8.33 10.14 -1.71
CA ALA A 165 8.23 9.42 -2.97
C ALA A 165 7.04 8.46 -2.97
N GLY A 166 6.46 8.19 -4.13
CA GLY A 166 5.31 7.31 -4.22
C GLY A 166 5.09 6.71 -5.61
N GLN A 167 4.47 5.54 -5.61
CA GLN A 167 4.01 4.86 -6.81
C GLN A 167 2.52 5.14 -7.07
N ILE A 168 2.07 4.77 -8.26
CA ILE A 168 0.66 4.82 -8.65
C ILE A 168 0.21 3.39 -9.00
N PRO A 169 -0.99 2.95 -8.59
CA PRO A 169 -1.52 1.65 -8.97
C PRO A 169 -1.43 1.39 -10.48
N GLY A 170 -1.00 0.21 -10.84
CA GLY A 170 -0.80 -0.20 -12.24
C GLY A 170 0.52 0.26 -12.87
N LYS A 171 1.29 1.14 -12.21
CA LYS A 171 2.62 1.58 -12.66
C LYS A 171 3.72 1.26 -11.65
N CYS A 172 3.46 0.34 -10.73
CA CYS A 172 4.41 -0.03 -9.70
C CYS A 172 5.58 -0.85 -10.26
N ARG A 173 6.78 -0.54 -9.79
CA ARG A 173 7.99 -1.33 -9.99
C ARG A 173 8.33 -2.04 -8.69
N ILE A 174 8.41 -3.37 -8.75
CA ILE A 174 8.72 -4.20 -7.58
C ILE A 174 10.07 -3.81 -6.97
N GLY A 175 10.10 -3.66 -5.65
CA GLY A 175 11.30 -3.28 -4.89
C GLY A 175 11.64 -1.80 -4.91
N ALA A 176 10.82 -0.96 -5.55
CA ALA A 176 10.99 0.49 -5.56
C ALA A 176 9.86 1.20 -4.79
N THR A 177 10.11 2.43 -4.38
CA THR A 177 9.11 3.28 -3.69
C THR A 177 8.51 4.36 -4.59
N GLY A 178 8.89 4.36 -5.87
CA GLY A 178 8.41 5.32 -6.85
C GLY A 178 9.29 6.56 -7.02
N PRO A 179 8.88 7.47 -7.91
CA PRO A 179 9.56 8.76 -8.09
C PRO A 179 9.34 9.68 -6.90
N ALA A 180 10.22 10.67 -6.75
CA ALA A 180 10.02 11.77 -5.81
C ALA A 180 8.71 12.51 -6.11
N MET A 181 8.06 13.00 -5.06
CA MET A 181 6.90 13.87 -5.18
C MET A 181 7.26 15.19 -5.85
N ALA A 182 6.30 15.85 -6.48
CA ALA A 182 6.53 17.16 -7.09
C ALA A 182 7.05 18.16 -6.04
N GLY A 183 8.13 18.84 -6.37
CA GLY A 183 8.78 19.79 -5.46
C GLY A 183 9.72 19.15 -4.42
N VAL A 184 9.81 17.83 -4.36
CA VAL A 184 10.72 17.10 -3.47
C VAL A 184 11.97 16.68 -4.24
N ASN A 185 13.15 17.05 -3.74
CA ASN A 185 14.43 16.62 -4.27
C ASN A 185 15.01 15.52 -3.38
N ILE A 186 15.32 14.37 -3.97
CA ILE A 186 15.93 13.23 -3.28
C ILE A 186 17.27 12.96 -3.95
N ARG A 187 18.34 12.87 -3.14
CA ARG A 187 19.66 12.44 -3.60
C ARG A 187 20.26 11.43 -2.63
N LEU A 188 21.28 10.74 -3.09
CA LEU A 188 22.10 9.87 -2.23
C LEU A 188 23.44 10.57 -1.96
N ASP A 189 23.80 10.68 -0.69
CA ASP A 189 25.10 11.12 -0.24
C ASP A 189 25.92 9.94 0.27
N ASN A 190 27.23 10.07 0.35
CA ASN A 190 28.14 9.05 0.87
C ASN A 190 27.95 7.67 0.20
N VAL A 191 27.76 7.67 -1.12
CA VAL A 191 27.46 6.42 -1.85
C VAL A 191 28.68 5.50 -1.84
N ASN A 192 28.50 4.29 -1.33
CA ASN A 192 29.50 3.23 -1.39
C ASN A 192 29.60 2.75 -2.86
N PRO A 193 30.80 2.81 -3.48
CA PRO A 193 30.97 2.49 -4.90
C PRO A 193 30.73 1.02 -5.23
N ASP A 194 30.94 0.10 -4.27
CA ASP A 194 30.80 -1.34 -4.51
C ASP A 194 29.35 -1.80 -4.40
N THR A 195 28.56 -1.17 -3.52
CA THR A 195 27.17 -1.60 -3.23
C THR A 195 26.12 -0.66 -3.83
N GLY A 196 26.50 0.58 -4.17
CA GLY A 196 25.56 1.62 -4.59
C GLY A 196 24.65 2.14 -3.47
N LEU A 197 24.90 1.76 -2.21
CA LEU A 197 24.14 2.22 -1.06
C LEU A 197 24.68 3.56 -0.56
N GLY A 198 23.77 4.45 -0.19
CA GLY A 198 24.11 5.78 0.32
C GLY A 198 23.07 6.30 1.30
N GLU A 199 23.38 7.44 1.88
CA GLU A 199 22.47 8.18 2.76
C GLU A 199 21.44 8.92 1.91
N ILE A 200 20.15 8.76 2.25
CA ILE A 200 19.07 9.45 1.54
C ILE A 200 18.94 10.86 2.12
N VAL A 201 19.19 11.86 1.30
CA VAL A 201 19.00 13.27 1.64
C VAL A 201 17.77 13.79 0.91
N ILE A 202 16.85 14.39 1.65
CA ILE A 202 15.57 14.90 1.16
C ILE A 202 15.52 16.41 1.41
N ASN A 203 15.16 17.15 0.38
CA ASN A 203 14.81 18.58 0.47
C ASN A 203 13.38 18.75 -0.07
N SER A 204 12.44 19.16 0.80
CA SER A 204 11.00 19.27 0.53
C SER A 204 10.41 20.56 1.09
#